data_39be5e11ea91af837f8eb85fc8702a34
#
_entry.id   39be5e11ea91af837f8eb85fc8702a34
#
_cell.length_a   1.000
_cell.length_b   1.000
_cell.length_c   1.000
_cell.angle_alpha   90.00
_cell.angle_beta   90.00
_cell.angle_gamma   90.00
#
_symmetry.space_group_name_H-M   'P 1'
#
loop_
_entity.id
_entity.type
_entity.pdbx_description
1 polymer ?
#
loop_
_entity_poly.entity_id
_entity_poly.type
_entity_poly.pdbx_seq_one_letter_code
_entity_poly.pdbx_strand_id
1 'polypeptide(L)' 'MKFVLMLSVCSFLTGECKEPIKYEQTFDTWKDCAIVALNTSINFLETMDIETVNKFQLSTQYSCRQQNTI' A
#
# COMPACT_ATOMS: atom_id res chain seq x y z
N MET A 1 -14.48 12.48 -9.95
CA MET A 1 -13.40 11.51 -10.06
C MET A 1 -13.08 10.89 -8.73
N LYS A 2 -12.82 9.61 -8.73
CA LYS A 2 -12.47 8.90 -7.50
C LYS A 2 -11.10 8.26 -7.68
N PHE A 3 -10.38 8.14 -6.57
CA PHE A 3 -9.10 7.44 -6.55
C PHE A 3 -9.25 6.11 -5.83
N VAL A 4 -8.63 5.08 -6.38
CA VAL A 4 -8.65 3.73 -5.83
C VAL A 4 -7.27 3.42 -5.28
N LEU A 5 -7.22 2.94 -4.05
CA LEU A 5 -5.97 2.58 -3.39
C LEU A 5 -5.67 1.11 -3.62
N MET A 6 -4.45 0.84 -4.08
CA MET A 6 -3.89 -0.50 -4.14
C MET A 6 -2.59 -0.54 -3.35
N LEU A 7 -2.45 -1.53 -2.51
CA LEU A 7 -1.30 -1.66 -1.62
C LEU A 7 -0.69 -3.04 -1.77
N SER A 8 0.62 -3.10 -1.90
CA SER A 8 1.34 -4.36 -1.97
C SER A 8 2.50 -4.39 -0.99
N VAL A 9 2.84 -5.59 -0.53
CA VAL A 9 4.01 -5.81 0.33
C VAL A 9 5.14 -6.33 -0.53
N CYS A 10 6.29 -5.67 -0.45
CA CYS A 10 7.44 -5.97 -1.28
C CYS A 10 8.66 -6.26 -0.42
N SER A 11 9.53 -7.13 -0.93
CA SER A 11 10.85 -7.34 -0.35
C SER A 11 11.85 -6.47 -1.10
N PHE A 12 12.50 -5.56 -0.40
CA PHE A 12 13.51 -4.70 -1.01
C PHE A 12 14.83 -5.43 -1.19
N LEU A 13 14.97 -6.60 -0.55
CA LEU A 13 16.14 -7.45 -0.72
C LEU A 13 16.10 -8.18 -2.05
N THR A 14 14.96 -8.75 -2.41
CA THR A 14 14.79 -9.53 -3.65
C THR A 14 14.13 -8.74 -4.77
N GLY A 15 13.45 -7.66 -4.45
CA GLY A 15 12.67 -6.89 -5.40
C GLY A 15 11.31 -7.48 -5.73
N GLU A 16 10.93 -8.57 -5.08
CA GLU A 16 9.65 -9.23 -5.34
C GLU A 16 8.54 -8.60 -4.49
N CYS A 17 7.36 -8.50 -5.09
CA CYS A 17 6.17 -7.99 -4.43
C CYS A 17 5.06 -9.02 -4.50
N LYS A 18 4.24 -9.06 -3.44
CA LYS A 18 3.03 -9.86 -3.46
C LYS A 18 1.95 -9.14 -4.26
N GLU A 19 0.88 -9.87 -4.59
CA GLU A 19 -0.22 -9.30 -5.34
C GLU A 19 -0.81 -8.10 -4.59
N PRO A 20 -1.11 -6.99 -5.30
CA PRO A 20 -1.68 -5.82 -4.66
C PRO A 20 -3.07 -6.11 -4.09
N ILE A 21 -3.33 -5.52 -2.94
CA ILE A 21 -4.64 -5.55 -2.32
C ILE A 21 -5.38 -4.29 -2.72
N LYS A 22 -6.53 -4.46 -3.36
CA LYS A 22 -7.37 -3.33 -3.74
C LYS A 22 -8.31 -3.01 -2.58
N TYR A 23 -8.32 -1.76 -2.14
CA TYR A 23 -9.22 -1.32 -1.09
C TYR A 23 -10.56 -0.94 -1.69
N GLU A 24 -11.63 -1.29 -1.00
CA GLU A 24 -12.98 -0.95 -1.46
C GLU A 24 -13.29 0.53 -1.31
N GLN A 25 -12.66 1.18 -0.33
CA GLN A 25 -12.85 2.60 -0.09
C GLN A 25 -12.26 3.41 -1.24
N THR A 26 -13.01 4.41 -1.70
CA THR A 26 -12.51 5.36 -2.70
C THR A 26 -12.27 6.71 -2.06
N PHE A 27 -11.44 7.52 -2.70
CA PHE A 27 -11.03 8.81 -2.17
C PHE A 27 -11.31 9.90 -3.21
N ASP A 28 -11.72 11.07 -2.74
CA ASP A 28 -12.04 12.18 -3.62
C ASP A 28 -10.80 12.89 -4.17
N THR A 29 -9.68 12.81 -3.44
CA THR A 29 -8.43 13.45 -3.85
C THR A 29 -7.28 12.46 -3.78
N TRP A 30 -6.27 12.71 -4.59
CA TRP A 30 -5.05 11.89 -4.56
C TRP A 30 -4.36 12.01 -3.20
N LYS A 31 -4.38 13.21 -2.62
CA LYS A 31 -3.75 13.46 -1.32
C LYS A 31 -4.37 12.59 -0.22
N ASP A 32 -5.70 12.49 -0.19
CA ASP A 32 -6.37 11.66 0.80
C ASP A 32 -6.00 10.18 0.60
N CYS A 33 -5.96 9.72 -0.63
CA CYS A 33 -5.55 8.36 -0.94
C CYS A 33 -4.11 8.09 -0.46
N ALA A 34 -3.20 9.02 -0.74
CA ALA A 34 -1.80 8.87 -0.35
C ALA A 34 -1.63 8.86 1.17
N ILE A 35 -2.35 9.72 1.89
CA ILE A 35 -2.26 9.77 3.35
C ILE A 35 -2.72 8.45 3.96
N VAL A 36 -3.85 7.92 3.51
CA VAL A 36 -4.36 6.64 4.01
C VAL A 36 -3.39 5.52 3.66
N ALA A 37 -2.82 5.54 2.45
CA ALA A 37 -1.85 4.53 2.03
C ALA A 37 -0.63 4.51 2.94
N LEU A 38 -0.08 5.67 3.26
CA LEU A 38 1.10 5.76 4.10
C LEU A 38 0.80 5.36 5.54
N ASN A 39 -0.35 5.77 6.08
CA ASN A 39 -0.74 5.38 7.44
C ASN A 39 -0.97 3.87 7.52
N THR A 40 -1.60 3.29 6.53
CA THR A 40 -1.81 1.85 6.47
C THR A 40 -0.48 1.11 6.38
N SER A 41 0.47 1.64 5.61
CA SER A 41 1.80 1.06 5.49
C SER A 41 2.54 1.04 6.83
N ILE A 42 2.45 2.12 7.59
CA ILE A 42 3.06 2.19 8.91
C ILE A 42 2.44 1.14 9.83
N ASN A 43 1.12 1.03 9.83
CA ASN A 43 0.44 0.03 10.65
C ASN A 43 0.84 -1.39 10.28
N PHE A 44 0.97 -1.67 8.99
CA PHE A 44 1.43 -2.97 8.52
C PHE A 44 2.81 -3.30 9.08
N LEU A 45 3.74 -2.36 8.97
CA LEU A 45 5.11 -2.59 9.45
C LEU A 45 5.16 -2.78 10.96
N GLU A 46 4.34 -2.03 11.71
CA GLU A 46 4.30 -2.15 13.17
C GLU A 46 3.72 -3.47 13.64
N THR A 47 2.80 -4.06 12.87
CA THR A 47 2.14 -5.31 13.26
C THR A 47 2.88 -6.55 12.76
N MET A 48 3.76 -6.41 11.77
CA MET A 48 4.54 -7.52 11.27
C MET A 48 5.68 -7.87 12.22
N ASP A 49 6.07 -9.15 12.18
CA ASP A 49 7.18 -9.65 12.99
C ASP A 49 8.49 -8.95 12.61
N ILE A 50 9.18 -8.40 13.60
CA ILE A 50 10.39 -7.61 13.38
C ILE A 50 11.49 -8.43 12.71
N GLU A 51 11.63 -9.70 13.06
CA GLU A 51 12.67 -10.56 12.47
C GLU A 51 12.41 -10.78 10.98
N THR A 52 11.16 -11.01 10.63
CA THR A 52 10.77 -11.23 9.23
C THR A 52 10.95 -9.96 8.42
N VAL A 53 10.51 -8.82 8.95
CA VAL A 53 10.66 -7.54 8.26
C VAL A 53 12.13 -7.22 8.00
N ASN A 54 12.97 -7.40 9.00
CA ASN A 54 14.38 -7.10 8.87
C ASN A 54 15.10 -8.08 7.95
N LYS A 55 14.74 -9.37 8.03
CA LYS A 55 15.41 -10.40 7.23
C LYS A 55 15.18 -10.20 5.74
N PHE A 56 13.94 -9.90 5.34
CA PHE A 56 13.58 -9.74 3.94
C PHE A 56 13.51 -8.28 3.51
N GLN A 57 13.75 -7.35 4.43
CA GLN A 57 13.63 -5.91 4.18
C GLN A 57 12.27 -5.58 3.57
N LEU A 58 11.22 -5.97 4.29
CA LEU A 58 9.85 -5.79 3.82
C LEU A 58 9.39 -4.36 3.97
N SER A 59 8.65 -3.90 2.99
CA SER A 59 7.98 -2.61 3.04
C SER A 59 6.77 -2.68 2.13
N THR A 60 6.03 -1.59 2.06
CA THR A 60 4.84 -1.54 1.23
C THR A 60 5.04 -0.56 0.09
N GLN A 61 4.37 -0.85 -1.02
CA GLN A 61 4.26 0.08 -2.13
C GLN A 61 2.78 0.29 -2.41
N TYR A 62 2.42 1.52 -2.73
CA TYR A 62 1.02 1.84 -3.00
C TYR A 62 0.88 2.52 -4.35
N SER A 63 -0.33 2.47 -4.86
CA SER A 63 -0.72 3.25 -6.02
C SER A 63 -2.12 3.80 -5.80
N CYS A 64 -2.31 5.05 -6.20
CA CYS A 64 -3.60 5.71 -6.18
C CYS A 64 -3.98 6.00 -7.62
N ARG A 65 -4.92 5.24 -8.15
CA ARG A 65 -5.32 5.34 -9.54
C ARG A 65 -6.65 6.06 -9.65
N GLN A 66 -6.75 6.95 -10.62
CA GLN A 66 -8.03 7.57 -10.94
C GLN A 66 -8.96 6.53 -11.52
N GLN A 67 -10.18 6.51 -11.04
CA GLN A 67 -11.22 5.69 -11.58
C GLN A 67 -12.27 6.60 -12.21
N ASN A 68 -12.44 6.47 -13.50
CA ASN A 68 -13.52 7.18 -14.19
C ASN A 68 -14.79 6.36 -14.05
N THR A 69 -15.72 6.91 -13.27
CA THR A 69 -17.06 6.34 -13.21
C THR A 69 -17.89 7.03 -14.28
N ILE A 70 -18.40 6.26 -15.16
CA ILE A 70 -19.34 6.76 -16.16
C ILE A 70 -20.74 6.60 -15.63
#